data_0793f8ebb5241d8ddd811604f7efa98c
#
_entry.id   0793f8ebb5241d8ddd811604f7efa98c
#
_cell.length_a   1.000
_cell.length_b   1.000
_cell.length_c   1.000
_cell.angle_alpha   90.00
_cell.angle_beta   90.00
_cell.angle_gamma   90.00
#
_symmetry.space_group_name_H-M   'P 1'
#
loop_
_entity.id
_entity.type
_entity.pdbx_description
1 polymer ?
#
loop_
_entity_poly.entity_id
_entity_poly.type
_entity_poly.pdbx_seq_one_letter_code
_entity_poly.pdbx_strand_id
1 'polypeptide(L)'
;MESSLVLQNLLTPPVLFFFLGVLAVLLGSDLEIPAPLPKLFSLYLLLAIGFKGGLELQHSGISGPVLPTIAAAVGMSLLVPLYSFAVLRIRLDSFNAAAIASTYGSISAVTFITAESFLETQHLAHDGFMVAALALMESPAIIVGLLLVKLAAPQTRPKQESMRWGAVLHEALLNGSVYLLVGSLVIGYLSAANSPGSVEKMLPFTDKLFYGALSFFLLDMGIVAAQRVRDLKGAGSFLIGFSLLMPLLNAGVGVLLARALGLGPGNALLFVVLCASASYIAVPAAMRMTVPEANPSFYISTALGLTFPFNIIVGIPLYMGLVNALIPSAG
;
A
#
# COMPACT_ATOMS: atom_id res chain seq x y z
N MET A 1 3.46 7.64 25.87
CA MET A 1 3.79 8.28 24.58
C MET A 1 3.10 7.58 23.41
N GLU A 2 3.15 6.26 23.31
CA GLU A 2 2.47 5.51 22.22
C GLU A 2 0.94 5.60 22.26
N SER A 3 0.32 5.52 23.44
CA SER A 3 -1.14 5.66 23.56
C SER A 3 -1.68 7.01 23.08
N SER A 4 -0.88 8.08 23.17
CA SER A 4 -1.27 9.39 22.64
C SER A 4 -1.24 9.45 21.12
N LEU A 5 -0.25 8.82 20.45
CA LEU A 5 -0.15 8.79 19.00
C LEU A 5 -1.29 7.96 18.38
N VAL A 6 -1.62 6.81 18.97
CA VAL A 6 -2.76 5.99 18.52
C VAL A 6 -4.06 6.80 18.64
N LEU A 7 -4.30 7.45 19.77
CA LEU A 7 -5.51 8.25 19.96
C LEU A 7 -5.58 9.44 19.01
N GLN A 8 -4.47 10.14 18.77
CA GLN A 8 -4.40 11.24 17.82
C GLN A 8 -4.73 10.78 16.40
N ASN A 9 -4.16 9.65 15.96
CA ASN A 9 -4.46 9.08 14.66
C ASN A 9 -5.94 8.67 14.53
N LEU A 10 -6.50 8.01 15.55
CA LEU A 10 -7.89 7.56 15.56
C LEU A 10 -8.89 8.71 15.47
N LEU A 11 -8.55 9.89 16.02
CA LEU A 11 -9.41 11.06 16.01
C LEU A 11 -9.26 11.93 14.75
N THR A 12 -8.42 11.55 13.80
CA THR A 12 -8.34 12.28 12.52
C THR A 12 -9.62 12.06 11.70
N PRO A 13 -10.16 13.08 11.02
CA PRO A 13 -11.37 12.95 10.21
C PRO A 13 -11.35 11.78 9.21
N PRO A 14 -10.30 11.53 8.42
CA PRO A 14 -10.30 10.40 7.51
C PRO A 14 -10.48 9.04 8.21
N VAL A 15 -9.82 8.83 9.37
CA VAL A 15 -9.95 7.59 10.15
C VAL A 15 -11.32 7.49 10.81
N LEU A 16 -11.88 8.61 11.29
CA LEU A 16 -13.27 8.62 11.81
C LEU A 16 -14.28 8.29 10.72
N PHE A 17 -14.12 8.77 9.49
CA PHE A 17 -14.96 8.41 8.35
C PHE A 17 -14.82 6.92 7.99
N PHE A 18 -13.63 6.34 8.11
CA PHE A 18 -13.46 4.88 7.98
C PHE A 18 -14.32 4.13 9.00
N PHE A 19 -14.28 4.53 10.28
CA PHE A 19 -15.13 3.90 11.30
C PHE A 19 -16.62 4.13 11.06
N LEU A 20 -17.01 5.29 10.55
CA LEU A 20 -18.39 5.56 10.16
C LEU A 20 -18.85 4.57 9.07
N GLY A 21 -18.01 4.28 8.07
CA GLY A 21 -18.27 3.27 7.05
C GLY A 21 -18.43 1.86 7.63
N VAL A 22 -17.55 1.48 8.56
CA VAL A 22 -17.67 0.19 9.28
C VAL A 22 -18.99 0.12 10.06
N LEU A 23 -19.34 1.17 10.79
CA LEU A 23 -20.58 1.25 11.58
C LEU A 23 -21.82 1.20 10.68
N ALA A 24 -21.82 1.81 9.51
CA ALA A 24 -22.92 1.74 8.57
C ALA A 24 -23.27 0.29 8.22
N VAL A 25 -22.26 -0.54 7.93
CA VAL A 25 -22.46 -1.97 7.65
C VAL A 25 -22.92 -2.75 8.88
N LEU A 26 -22.38 -2.45 10.06
CA LEU A 26 -22.75 -3.13 11.30
C LEU A 26 -24.19 -2.83 11.74
N LEU A 27 -24.64 -1.60 11.53
CA LEU A 27 -25.98 -1.13 11.87
C LEU A 27 -27.02 -1.42 10.76
N GLY A 28 -26.59 -1.93 9.60
CA GLY A 28 -27.49 -2.20 8.48
C GLY A 28 -28.02 -0.94 7.80
N SER A 29 -27.21 0.15 7.79
CA SER A 29 -27.55 1.38 7.07
C SER A 29 -27.57 1.11 5.55
N ASP A 30 -28.42 1.85 4.83
CA ASP A 30 -28.49 1.90 3.38
C ASP A 30 -27.42 2.80 2.75
N LEU A 31 -26.43 3.26 3.55
CA LEU A 31 -25.32 4.09 3.06
C LEU A 31 -24.51 3.31 2.02
N GLU A 32 -24.60 3.74 0.79
CA GLU A 32 -23.88 3.20 -0.35
C GLU A 32 -23.18 4.31 -1.11
N ILE A 33 -21.90 4.10 -1.44
CA ILE A 33 -21.18 5.01 -2.34
C ILE A 33 -21.27 4.46 -3.77
N PRO A 34 -21.81 5.22 -4.73
CA PRO A 34 -21.94 4.76 -6.11
C PRO A 34 -20.62 4.26 -6.68
N ALA A 35 -20.63 3.05 -7.25
CA ALA A 35 -19.45 2.30 -7.69
C ALA A 35 -18.36 3.08 -8.48
N PRO A 36 -18.69 4.09 -9.34
CA PRO A 36 -17.65 4.88 -10.03
C PRO A 36 -16.87 5.83 -9.11
N LEU A 37 -17.45 6.29 -7.99
CA LEU A 37 -16.84 7.31 -7.13
C LEU A 37 -15.60 6.83 -6.37
N PRO A 38 -15.56 5.65 -5.74
CA PRO A 38 -14.36 5.15 -5.09
C PRO A 38 -13.17 5.06 -6.05
N LYS A 39 -13.43 4.64 -7.30
CA LYS A 39 -12.39 4.59 -8.33
C LYS A 39 -11.90 6.00 -8.70
N LEU A 40 -12.80 6.97 -8.81
CA LEU A 40 -12.43 8.36 -9.08
C LEU A 40 -11.60 8.95 -7.95
N PHE A 41 -12.01 8.75 -6.69
CA PHE A 41 -11.22 9.21 -5.54
C PHE A 41 -9.85 8.55 -5.48
N SER A 42 -9.75 7.24 -5.74
CA SER A 42 -8.46 6.55 -5.80
C SER A 42 -7.55 7.15 -6.88
N LEU A 43 -8.06 7.39 -8.09
CA LEU A 43 -7.28 8.01 -9.16
C LEU A 43 -6.90 9.45 -8.82
N TYR A 44 -7.80 10.22 -8.22
CA TYR A 44 -7.51 11.58 -7.75
C TYR A 44 -6.39 11.61 -6.71
N LEU A 45 -6.44 10.73 -5.70
CA LEU A 45 -5.42 10.65 -4.66
C LEU A 45 -4.05 10.26 -5.24
N LEU A 46 -4.00 9.32 -6.19
CA LEU A 46 -2.77 8.93 -6.89
C LEU A 46 -2.20 10.08 -7.74
N LEU A 47 -3.07 10.83 -8.43
CA LEU A 47 -2.67 12.02 -9.17
C LEU A 47 -2.07 13.08 -8.24
N ALA A 48 -2.76 13.38 -7.14
CA ALA A 48 -2.34 14.42 -6.20
C ALA A 48 -1.00 14.07 -5.53
N ILE A 49 -0.86 12.83 -5.04
CA ILE A 49 0.39 12.36 -4.40
C ILE A 49 1.54 12.28 -5.40
N GLY A 50 1.29 11.76 -6.61
CA GLY A 50 2.31 11.73 -7.65
C GLY A 50 2.81 13.12 -7.99
N PHE A 51 1.89 14.07 -8.18
CA PHE A 51 2.25 15.46 -8.50
C PHE A 51 3.03 16.12 -7.36
N LYS A 52 2.56 16.05 -6.11
CA LYS A 52 3.28 16.57 -4.93
C LYS A 52 4.65 15.91 -4.77
N GLY A 53 4.73 14.58 -4.87
CA GLY A 53 5.98 13.84 -4.81
C GLY A 53 6.98 14.25 -5.89
N GLY A 54 6.49 14.58 -7.09
CA GLY A 54 7.32 15.14 -8.17
C GLY A 54 7.88 16.52 -7.86
N LEU A 55 7.08 17.42 -7.26
CA LEU A 55 7.53 18.73 -6.79
C LEU A 55 8.64 18.61 -5.76
N GLU A 56 8.43 17.76 -4.75
CA GLU A 56 9.39 17.54 -3.66
C GLU A 56 10.68 16.88 -4.16
N LEU A 57 10.57 15.91 -5.08
CA LEU A 57 11.72 15.25 -5.69
C LEU A 57 12.58 16.25 -6.50
N GLN A 58 11.96 17.24 -7.15
CA GLN A 58 12.69 18.28 -7.85
C GLN A 58 13.44 19.20 -6.86
N HIS A 59 12.81 19.53 -5.72
CA HIS A 59 13.42 20.39 -4.71
C HIS A 59 14.54 19.69 -3.93
N SER A 60 14.35 18.43 -3.54
CA SER A 60 15.34 17.64 -2.79
C SER A 60 16.48 17.09 -3.66
N GLY A 61 16.22 16.92 -4.95
CA GLY A 61 17.15 16.29 -5.88
C GLY A 61 17.25 14.77 -5.73
N ILE A 62 18.03 14.13 -6.62
CA ILE A 62 18.28 12.68 -6.61
C ILE A 62 19.68 12.44 -6.03
N SER A 63 19.85 12.65 -4.73
CA SER A 63 21.13 12.49 -4.04
C SER A 63 20.95 11.73 -2.70
N GLY A 64 22.06 11.34 -2.10
CA GLY A 64 22.07 10.69 -0.78
C GLY A 64 21.32 9.34 -0.75
N PRO A 65 20.34 9.15 0.13
CA PRO A 65 19.70 7.86 0.38
C PRO A 65 18.68 7.43 -0.68
N VAL A 66 18.40 8.23 -1.72
CA VAL A 66 17.32 7.97 -2.69
C VAL A 66 17.48 6.63 -3.38
N LEU A 67 18.60 6.42 -4.08
CA LEU A 67 18.82 5.19 -4.85
C LEU A 67 18.93 3.94 -3.95
N PRO A 68 19.67 3.94 -2.83
CA PRO A 68 19.68 2.83 -1.90
C PRO A 68 18.31 2.51 -1.30
N THR A 69 17.49 3.53 -1.01
CA THR A 69 16.12 3.33 -0.48
C THR A 69 15.21 2.69 -1.52
N ILE A 70 15.25 3.16 -2.77
CA ILE A 70 14.49 2.55 -3.87
C ILE A 70 14.94 1.09 -4.08
N ALA A 71 16.23 0.82 -4.06
CA ALA A 71 16.75 -0.53 -4.20
C ALA A 71 16.30 -1.45 -3.05
N ALA A 72 16.29 -0.95 -1.81
CA ALA A 72 15.78 -1.68 -0.64
C ALA A 72 14.27 -1.91 -0.74
N ALA A 73 13.50 -0.93 -1.19
CA ALA A 73 12.06 -1.03 -1.43
C ALA A 73 11.74 -2.13 -2.45
N VAL A 74 12.38 -2.10 -3.61
CA VAL A 74 12.26 -3.16 -4.63
C VAL A 74 12.73 -4.50 -4.08
N GLY A 75 13.83 -4.53 -3.33
CA GLY A 75 14.31 -5.72 -2.63
C GLY A 75 13.26 -6.32 -1.70
N MET A 76 12.59 -5.52 -0.90
CA MET A 76 11.47 -5.96 -0.05
C MET A 76 10.31 -6.51 -0.88
N SER A 77 9.94 -5.84 -1.97
CA SER A 77 8.87 -6.31 -2.86
C SER A 77 9.19 -7.67 -3.51
N LEU A 78 10.46 -8.01 -3.70
CA LEU A 78 10.90 -9.33 -4.19
C LEU A 78 10.97 -10.38 -3.07
N LEU A 79 11.44 -10.00 -1.88
CA LEU A 79 11.72 -10.92 -0.77
C LEU A 79 10.47 -11.29 0.02
N VAL A 80 9.59 -10.31 0.29
CA VAL A 80 8.37 -10.54 1.10
C VAL A 80 7.50 -11.67 0.54
N PRO A 81 7.24 -11.77 -0.77
CA PRO A 81 6.46 -12.88 -1.31
C PRO A 81 7.10 -14.25 -1.06
N LEU A 82 8.43 -14.34 -1.05
CA LEU A 82 9.14 -15.62 -0.88
C LEU A 82 8.91 -16.20 0.51
N TYR A 83 9.18 -15.45 1.56
CA TYR A 83 8.98 -15.96 2.93
C TYR A 83 7.50 -16.02 3.32
N SER A 84 6.67 -15.08 2.83
CA SER A 84 5.22 -15.15 3.00
C SER A 84 4.64 -16.42 2.39
N PHE A 85 5.08 -16.78 1.19
CA PHE A 85 4.70 -18.03 0.53
C PHE A 85 5.10 -19.24 1.37
N ALA A 86 6.34 -19.30 1.87
CA ALA A 86 6.81 -20.41 2.70
C ALA A 86 5.95 -20.59 3.96
N VAL A 87 5.58 -19.50 4.63
CA VAL A 87 4.68 -19.53 5.80
C VAL A 87 3.28 -20.00 5.40
N LEU A 88 2.71 -19.45 4.33
CA LEU A 88 1.35 -19.77 3.88
C LEU A 88 1.22 -21.22 3.40
N ARG A 89 2.28 -21.79 2.81
CA ARG A 89 2.33 -23.19 2.37
C ARG A 89 2.16 -24.22 3.50
N ILE A 90 2.30 -23.81 4.75
CA ILE A 90 2.05 -24.69 5.92
C ILE A 90 0.58 -25.13 5.96
N ARG A 91 -0.35 -24.30 5.49
CA ARG A 91 -1.80 -24.55 5.60
C ARG A 91 -2.57 -24.41 4.30
N LEU A 92 -1.99 -23.80 3.26
CA LEU A 92 -2.65 -23.50 2.01
C LEU A 92 -2.00 -24.25 0.83
N ASP A 93 -2.78 -24.46 -0.22
CA ASP A 93 -2.27 -24.90 -1.53
C ASP A 93 -1.38 -23.83 -2.17
N SER A 94 -0.67 -24.21 -3.23
CA SER A 94 0.31 -23.33 -3.88
C SER A 94 -0.32 -22.09 -4.53
N PHE A 95 -1.54 -22.20 -5.06
CA PHE A 95 -2.19 -21.10 -5.76
C PHE A 95 -2.64 -20.01 -4.77
N ASN A 96 -3.35 -20.41 -3.71
CA ASN A 96 -3.79 -19.50 -2.67
C ASN A 96 -2.61 -18.88 -1.91
N ALA A 97 -1.58 -19.69 -1.59
CA ALA A 97 -0.39 -19.20 -0.92
C ALA A 97 0.35 -18.16 -1.76
N ALA A 98 0.53 -18.39 -3.06
CA ALA A 98 1.22 -17.46 -3.95
C ALA A 98 0.42 -16.16 -4.16
N ALA A 99 -0.89 -16.25 -4.33
CA ALA A 99 -1.74 -15.08 -4.49
C ALA A 99 -1.72 -14.19 -3.26
N ILE A 100 -1.87 -14.75 -2.04
CA ILE A 100 -1.77 -13.99 -0.78
C ILE A 100 -0.34 -13.44 -0.62
N ALA A 101 0.71 -14.25 -0.82
CA ALA A 101 2.10 -13.81 -0.68
C ALA A 101 2.41 -12.61 -1.59
N SER A 102 1.89 -12.59 -2.81
CA SER A 102 2.04 -11.47 -3.73
C SER A 102 1.40 -10.19 -3.22
N THR A 103 0.23 -10.27 -2.55
CA THR A 103 -0.39 -9.08 -1.99
C THR A 103 0.47 -8.43 -0.91
N TYR A 104 1.18 -9.23 -0.11
CA TYR A 104 2.05 -8.76 0.98
C TYR A 104 3.44 -8.31 0.50
N GLY A 105 3.88 -8.72 -0.68
CA GLY A 105 5.08 -8.19 -1.32
C GLY A 105 4.88 -6.87 -2.06
N SER A 106 3.64 -6.57 -2.40
CA SER A 106 3.24 -5.31 -3.03
C SER A 106 2.78 -4.31 -1.96
N ILE A 107 2.31 -3.16 -2.39
CA ILE A 107 1.98 -2.04 -1.51
C ILE A 107 0.47 -1.74 -1.49
N SER A 108 0.06 -0.97 -0.49
CA SER A 108 -1.22 -0.27 -0.47
C SER A 108 -0.98 1.24 -0.59
N ALA A 109 -1.31 1.79 -1.75
CA ALA A 109 -1.21 3.23 -1.96
C ALA A 109 -2.01 4.03 -0.92
N VAL A 110 -3.17 3.53 -0.52
CA VAL A 110 -4.02 4.22 0.46
C VAL A 110 -3.43 4.18 1.87
N THR A 111 -2.79 3.08 2.26
CA THR A 111 -2.09 3.02 3.54
C THR A 111 -0.92 4.03 3.56
N PHE A 112 -0.20 4.14 2.44
CA PHE A 112 0.86 5.14 2.27
C PHE A 112 0.31 6.57 2.37
N ILE A 113 -0.75 6.88 1.63
CA ILE A 113 -1.45 8.18 1.66
C ILE A 113 -1.91 8.54 3.09
N THR A 114 -2.44 7.57 3.81
CA THR A 114 -2.88 7.78 5.20
C THR A 114 -1.69 8.04 6.13
N ALA A 115 -0.55 7.37 5.91
CA ALA A 115 0.67 7.63 6.66
C ALA A 115 1.27 9.00 6.33
N GLU A 116 1.22 9.44 5.08
CA GLU A 116 1.62 10.79 4.68
C GLU A 116 0.75 11.85 5.36
N SER A 117 -0.57 11.70 5.33
CA SER A 117 -1.50 12.57 6.05
C SER A 117 -1.25 12.56 7.57
N PHE A 118 -0.88 11.41 8.15
CA PHE A 118 -0.46 11.33 9.55
C PHE A 118 0.83 12.14 9.81
N LEU A 119 1.83 12.05 8.95
CA LEU A 119 3.07 12.85 9.05
C LEU A 119 2.79 14.36 8.94
N GLU A 120 1.88 14.78 8.05
CA GLU A 120 1.45 16.17 7.93
C GLU A 120 0.84 16.67 9.26
N THR A 121 -0.01 15.87 9.91
CA THR A 121 -0.58 16.24 11.23
C THR A 121 0.45 16.27 12.35
N GLN A 122 1.54 15.53 12.24
CA GLN A 122 2.66 15.54 13.19
C GLN A 122 3.74 16.59 12.82
N HIS A 123 3.55 17.35 11.75
CA HIS A 123 4.52 18.32 11.22
C HIS A 123 5.91 17.70 10.94
N LEU A 124 5.93 16.43 10.51
CA LEU A 124 7.15 15.69 10.16
C LEU A 124 7.37 15.74 8.65
N ALA A 125 8.52 16.30 8.27
CA ALA A 125 8.92 16.37 6.86
C ALA A 125 9.27 14.99 6.31
N HIS A 126 8.96 14.77 5.05
CA HIS A 126 9.35 13.61 4.24
C HIS A 126 9.69 14.06 2.81
N ASP A 127 10.34 13.22 2.05
CA ASP A 127 10.80 13.53 0.70
C ASP A 127 9.97 12.82 -0.37
N GLY A 128 9.77 13.48 -1.51
CA GLY A 128 8.96 12.97 -2.61
C GLY A 128 9.48 11.70 -3.28
N PHE A 129 10.75 11.32 -3.08
CA PHE A 129 11.27 10.06 -3.62
C PHE A 129 10.58 8.82 -3.02
N MET A 130 9.92 8.95 -1.86
CA MET A 130 9.13 7.87 -1.28
C MET A 130 7.92 7.51 -2.15
N VAL A 131 7.40 8.46 -2.94
CA VAL A 131 6.35 8.20 -3.94
C VAL A 131 6.90 7.37 -5.11
N ALA A 132 8.15 7.60 -5.50
CA ALA A 132 8.81 6.74 -6.50
C ALA A 132 9.04 5.32 -5.96
N ALA A 133 9.44 5.17 -4.70
CA ALA A 133 9.54 3.86 -4.05
C ALA A 133 8.19 3.14 -4.01
N LEU A 134 7.11 3.83 -3.65
CA LEU A 134 5.73 3.33 -3.71
C LEU A 134 5.41 2.73 -5.09
N ALA A 135 5.64 3.50 -6.17
CA ALA A 135 5.33 3.07 -7.53
C ALA A 135 6.14 1.84 -7.97
N LEU A 136 7.42 1.79 -7.61
CA LEU A 136 8.33 0.72 -8.02
C LEU A 136 8.16 -0.59 -7.24
N MET A 137 7.56 -0.56 -6.05
CA MET A 137 7.25 -1.75 -5.27
C MET A 137 6.03 -2.53 -5.76
N GLU A 138 5.16 -1.91 -6.58
CA GLU A 138 3.89 -2.53 -6.97
C GLU A 138 4.08 -3.75 -7.86
N SER A 139 4.94 -3.66 -8.86
CA SER A 139 5.08 -4.66 -9.93
C SER A 139 5.93 -5.88 -9.60
N PRO A 140 7.06 -5.79 -8.87
CA PRO A 140 7.95 -6.94 -8.65
C PRO A 140 7.28 -8.08 -7.90
N ALA A 141 6.41 -7.78 -6.94
CA ALA A 141 5.68 -8.79 -6.17
C ALA A 141 4.73 -9.63 -7.03
N ILE A 142 4.11 -9.04 -8.04
CA ILE A 142 3.26 -9.76 -9.01
C ILE A 142 4.11 -10.79 -9.76
N ILE A 143 5.27 -10.37 -10.25
CA ILE A 143 6.19 -11.23 -11.00
C ILE A 143 6.64 -12.40 -10.14
N VAL A 144 7.07 -12.14 -8.89
CA VAL A 144 7.49 -13.19 -7.95
C VAL A 144 6.34 -14.14 -7.65
N GLY A 145 5.13 -13.65 -7.42
CA GLY A 145 3.97 -14.50 -7.16
C GLY A 145 3.66 -15.44 -8.30
N LEU A 146 3.73 -14.97 -9.54
CA LEU A 146 3.52 -15.81 -10.73
C LEU A 146 4.64 -16.84 -10.91
N LEU A 147 5.88 -16.48 -10.59
CA LEU A 147 6.99 -17.43 -10.56
C LEU A 147 6.78 -18.52 -9.49
N LEU A 148 6.31 -18.15 -8.29
CA LEU A 148 6.00 -19.08 -7.22
C LEU A 148 4.89 -20.07 -7.62
N VAL A 149 3.84 -19.60 -8.30
CA VAL A 149 2.80 -20.46 -8.88
C VAL A 149 3.42 -21.44 -9.87
N LYS A 150 4.23 -20.93 -10.80
CA LYS A 150 4.86 -21.77 -11.85
C LYS A 150 5.78 -22.86 -11.27
N LEU A 151 6.52 -22.53 -10.21
CA LEU A 151 7.49 -23.44 -9.60
C LEU A 151 6.85 -24.47 -8.65
N ALA A 152 5.79 -24.06 -7.95
CA ALA A 152 5.19 -24.86 -6.87
C ALA A 152 3.86 -25.51 -7.24
N ALA A 153 3.27 -25.20 -8.41
CA ALA A 153 2.04 -25.82 -8.85
C ALA A 153 2.29 -27.30 -9.27
N PRO A 154 1.36 -28.22 -8.95
CA PRO A 154 1.45 -29.60 -9.42
C PRO A 154 1.57 -29.65 -10.94
N GLN A 155 2.42 -30.58 -11.46
CA GLN A 155 2.66 -30.77 -12.90
C GLN A 155 1.43 -31.30 -13.69
N THR A 156 0.34 -31.56 -13.02
CA THR A 156 -0.93 -32.04 -13.59
C THR A 156 -1.75 -30.94 -14.28
N ARG A 157 -1.25 -29.72 -14.41
CA ARG A 157 -1.90 -28.72 -15.29
C ARG A 157 -1.96 -29.30 -16.72
N PRO A 158 -3.15 -29.43 -17.33
CA PRO A 158 -3.23 -29.57 -18.79
C PRO A 158 -2.36 -28.46 -19.38
N LYS A 159 -1.66 -28.71 -20.47
CA LYS A 159 -0.89 -27.69 -21.22
C LYS A 159 -1.80 -26.50 -21.56
N GLN A 160 -2.12 -25.72 -20.55
CA GLN A 160 -2.84 -24.46 -20.70
C GLN A 160 -1.84 -23.47 -21.29
N GLU A 161 -2.31 -22.68 -22.22
CA GLU A 161 -1.59 -21.69 -22.99
C GLU A 161 -0.41 -21.11 -22.23
N SER A 162 0.76 -21.13 -22.86
CA SER A 162 1.99 -20.56 -22.28
C SER A 162 1.68 -19.20 -21.69
N MET A 163 1.92 -19.04 -20.37
CA MET A 163 1.70 -17.78 -19.66
C MET A 163 2.22 -16.63 -20.52
N ARG A 164 1.30 -15.78 -20.97
CA ARG A 164 1.64 -14.65 -21.86
C ARG A 164 2.35 -13.57 -21.06
N TRP A 165 3.64 -13.78 -20.82
CA TRP A 165 4.48 -12.85 -20.04
C TRP A 165 4.34 -11.40 -20.48
N GLY A 166 4.13 -11.14 -21.78
CA GLY A 166 3.87 -9.80 -22.28
C GLY A 166 2.62 -9.15 -21.68
N ALA A 167 1.53 -9.90 -21.52
CA ALA A 167 0.31 -9.39 -20.90
C ALA A 167 0.50 -9.17 -19.39
N VAL A 168 1.24 -10.06 -18.73
CA VAL A 168 1.57 -9.91 -17.29
C VAL A 168 2.43 -8.68 -17.04
N LEU A 169 3.49 -8.50 -17.82
CA LEU A 169 4.37 -7.33 -17.73
C LEU A 169 3.62 -6.04 -18.07
N HIS A 170 2.75 -6.07 -19.08
CA HIS A 170 1.90 -4.95 -19.42
C HIS A 170 0.98 -4.58 -18.26
N GLU A 171 0.29 -5.55 -17.65
CA GLU A 171 -0.58 -5.30 -16.50
C GLU A 171 0.22 -4.84 -15.28
N ALA A 172 1.39 -5.41 -15.01
CA ALA A 172 2.22 -5.05 -13.88
C ALA A 172 2.80 -3.62 -14.01
N LEU A 173 3.21 -3.21 -15.21
CA LEU A 173 3.94 -1.94 -15.42
C LEU A 173 3.04 -0.81 -15.93
N LEU A 174 1.95 -1.13 -16.63
CA LEU A 174 1.08 -0.17 -17.31
C LEU A 174 -0.37 -0.22 -16.80
N ASN A 175 -0.63 -0.81 -15.61
CA ASN A 175 -1.93 -0.65 -15.00
C ASN A 175 -2.21 0.85 -14.72
N GLY A 176 -3.49 1.23 -14.77
CA GLY A 176 -3.89 2.64 -14.72
C GLY A 176 -3.42 3.38 -13.47
N SER A 177 -3.25 2.68 -12.34
CA SER A 177 -2.79 3.27 -11.07
C SER A 177 -1.30 3.63 -11.14
N VAL A 178 -0.44 2.68 -11.55
CA VAL A 178 1.01 2.92 -11.71
C VAL A 178 1.26 3.96 -12.78
N TYR A 179 0.59 3.85 -13.93
CA TYR A 179 0.74 4.80 -15.03
C TYR A 179 0.40 6.23 -14.60
N LEU A 180 -0.73 6.41 -13.88
CA LEU A 180 -1.15 7.72 -13.39
C LEU A 180 -0.20 8.26 -12.33
N LEU A 181 0.22 7.43 -11.37
CA LEU A 181 1.13 7.82 -10.29
C LEU A 181 2.49 8.27 -10.84
N VAL A 182 3.11 7.45 -11.69
CA VAL A 182 4.41 7.78 -12.31
C VAL A 182 4.29 8.97 -13.24
N GLY A 183 3.23 9.01 -14.07
CA GLY A 183 2.97 10.15 -14.96
C GLY A 183 2.80 11.46 -14.19
N SER A 184 2.04 11.45 -13.10
CA SER A 184 1.83 12.62 -12.25
C SER A 184 3.13 13.05 -11.54
N LEU A 185 3.96 12.10 -11.10
CA LEU A 185 5.28 12.39 -10.51
C LEU A 185 6.19 13.08 -11.53
N VAL A 186 6.27 12.58 -12.76
CA VAL A 186 7.05 13.20 -13.83
C VAL A 186 6.51 14.59 -14.16
N ILE A 187 5.20 14.77 -14.26
CA ILE A 187 4.56 16.06 -14.51
C ILE A 187 4.87 17.04 -13.38
N GLY A 188 4.75 16.62 -12.12
CA GLY A 188 5.10 17.45 -10.95
C GLY A 188 6.55 17.92 -10.99
N TYR A 189 7.48 16.98 -11.22
CA TYR A 189 8.92 17.28 -11.34
C TYR A 189 9.21 18.29 -12.44
N LEU A 190 8.67 18.08 -13.65
CA LEU A 190 8.87 18.98 -14.78
C LEU A 190 8.22 20.35 -14.56
N SER A 191 7.05 20.39 -13.92
CA SER A 191 6.32 21.63 -13.62
C SER A 191 7.07 22.48 -12.59
N ALA A 192 7.63 21.88 -11.55
CA ALA A 192 8.44 22.58 -10.56
C ALA A 192 9.69 23.22 -11.20
N ALA A 193 10.34 22.51 -12.13
CA ALA A 193 11.53 22.98 -12.79
C ALA A 193 11.26 24.12 -13.80
N ASN A 194 10.08 24.11 -14.49
CA ASN A 194 9.89 24.96 -15.68
C ASN A 194 8.69 25.94 -15.57
N SER A 195 7.76 25.74 -14.64
CA SER A 195 6.50 26.49 -14.58
C SER A 195 5.96 26.68 -13.16
N PRO A 196 6.68 27.36 -12.25
CA PRO A 196 6.27 27.50 -10.84
C PRO A 196 4.90 28.19 -10.69
N GLY A 197 4.55 29.17 -11.52
CA GLY A 197 3.21 29.79 -11.50
C GLY A 197 2.06 28.86 -11.91
N SER A 198 2.34 27.78 -12.64
CA SER A 198 1.33 26.74 -12.93
C SER A 198 1.16 25.76 -11.75
N VAL A 199 2.22 25.54 -10.98
CA VAL A 199 2.17 24.73 -9.76
C VAL A 199 1.20 25.36 -8.76
N GLU A 200 1.30 26.67 -8.52
CA GLU A 200 0.38 27.39 -7.60
C GLU A 200 -1.11 27.20 -7.95
N LYS A 201 -1.43 27.12 -9.25
CA LYS A 201 -2.81 26.87 -9.71
C LYS A 201 -3.28 25.44 -9.41
N MET A 202 -2.37 24.49 -9.32
CA MET A 202 -2.67 23.09 -8.98
C MET A 202 -2.82 22.83 -7.48
N LEU A 203 -2.16 23.62 -6.61
CA LEU A 203 -2.17 23.42 -5.16
C LEU A 203 -3.58 23.35 -4.55
N PRO A 204 -4.58 24.20 -4.92
CA PRO A 204 -5.92 24.05 -4.38
C PRO A 204 -6.53 22.67 -4.67
N PHE A 205 -6.22 22.09 -5.81
CA PHE A 205 -6.71 20.77 -6.21
C PHE A 205 -5.90 19.63 -5.59
N THR A 206 -4.58 19.71 -5.59
CA THR A 206 -3.71 18.61 -5.15
C THR A 206 -3.42 18.60 -3.65
N ASP A 207 -3.71 19.68 -2.94
CA ASP A 207 -3.45 19.83 -1.51
C ASP A 207 -4.75 20.09 -0.71
N LYS A 208 -5.46 21.20 -0.97
CA LYS A 208 -6.62 21.60 -0.15
C LYS A 208 -7.81 20.64 -0.25
N LEU A 209 -8.08 20.06 -1.40
CA LEU A 209 -9.16 19.08 -1.59
C LEU A 209 -8.74 17.66 -1.17
N PHE A 210 -7.44 17.39 -1.03
CA PHE A 210 -6.89 16.08 -0.79
C PHE A 210 -7.46 15.40 0.46
N TYR A 211 -7.47 16.11 1.57
CA TYR A 211 -7.93 15.58 2.85
C TYR A 211 -9.41 15.21 2.86
N GLY A 212 -10.25 16.00 2.18
CA GLY A 212 -11.67 15.69 2.00
C GLY A 212 -11.89 14.46 1.11
N ALA A 213 -11.16 14.38 -0.01
CA ALA A 213 -11.22 13.23 -0.89
C ALA A 213 -10.73 11.92 -0.21
N LEU A 214 -9.67 12.02 0.59
CA LEU A 214 -9.19 10.91 1.42
C LEU A 214 -10.26 10.46 2.42
N SER A 215 -10.97 11.39 3.05
CA SER A 215 -12.05 11.09 3.99
C SER A 215 -13.19 10.32 3.32
N PHE A 216 -13.65 10.74 2.15
CA PHE A 216 -14.65 10.01 1.37
C PHE A 216 -14.17 8.64 0.93
N PHE A 217 -12.91 8.56 0.51
CA PHE A 217 -12.33 7.27 0.12
C PHE A 217 -12.23 6.31 1.30
N LEU A 218 -11.81 6.78 2.48
CA LEU A 218 -11.73 5.96 3.68
C LEU A 218 -13.12 5.54 4.21
N LEU A 219 -14.15 6.38 4.04
CA LEU A 219 -15.53 6.00 4.32
C LEU A 219 -15.94 4.76 3.51
N ASP A 220 -15.70 4.77 2.20
CA ASP A 220 -15.95 3.62 1.32
C ASP A 220 -15.13 2.40 1.72
N MET A 221 -13.83 2.60 2.01
CA MET A 221 -12.96 1.51 2.47
C MET A 221 -13.44 0.90 3.78
N GLY A 222 -14.04 1.68 4.68
CA GLY A 222 -14.68 1.19 5.91
C GLY A 222 -15.86 0.27 5.61
N ILE A 223 -16.73 0.66 4.68
CA ILE A 223 -17.86 -0.15 4.22
C ILE A 223 -17.35 -1.48 3.63
N VAL A 224 -16.42 -1.41 2.68
CA VAL A 224 -15.88 -2.60 2.00
C VAL A 224 -15.13 -3.51 2.98
N ALA A 225 -14.30 -2.97 3.87
CA ALA A 225 -13.57 -3.74 4.87
C ALA A 225 -14.52 -4.52 5.79
N ALA A 226 -15.58 -3.88 6.30
CA ALA A 226 -16.57 -4.53 7.16
C ALA A 226 -17.32 -5.67 6.44
N GLN A 227 -17.63 -5.51 5.15
CA GLN A 227 -18.20 -6.56 4.32
C GLN A 227 -17.21 -7.73 4.14
N ARG A 228 -15.93 -7.46 3.86
CA ARG A 228 -14.88 -8.46 3.63
C ARG A 228 -14.50 -9.26 4.87
N VAL A 229 -14.57 -8.66 6.07
CA VAL A 229 -14.37 -9.40 7.33
C VAL A 229 -15.37 -10.55 7.48
N ARG A 230 -16.61 -10.40 6.99
CA ARG A 230 -17.60 -11.48 7.00
C ARG A 230 -17.18 -12.68 6.13
N ASP A 231 -16.49 -12.44 5.02
CA ASP A 231 -16.02 -13.48 4.11
C ASP A 231 -14.88 -14.32 4.72
N LEU A 232 -14.19 -13.79 5.74
CA LEU A 232 -13.08 -14.47 6.44
C LEU A 232 -13.52 -15.60 7.37
N LYS A 233 -14.83 -15.77 7.64
CA LYS A 233 -15.33 -16.88 8.48
C LYS A 233 -14.89 -18.26 7.96
N GLY A 234 -14.59 -18.39 6.66
CA GLY A 234 -14.04 -19.60 6.03
C GLY A 234 -12.50 -19.69 6.00
N ALA A 235 -11.79 -18.60 6.31
CA ALA A 235 -10.33 -18.51 6.14
C ALA A 235 -9.53 -19.12 7.31
N GLY A 236 -10.17 -19.33 8.46
CA GLY A 236 -9.55 -19.93 9.65
C GLY A 236 -8.62 -18.97 10.41
N SER A 237 -8.31 -19.34 11.66
CA SER A 237 -7.46 -18.53 12.58
C SER A 237 -6.04 -18.31 12.04
N PHE A 238 -5.54 -19.22 11.22
CA PHE A 238 -4.21 -19.12 10.61
C PHE A 238 -4.07 -17.87 9.72
N LEU A 239 -5.04 -17.63 8.82
CA LEU A 239 -5.01 -16.46 7.94
C LEU A 239 -5.26 -15.16 8.71
N ILE A 240 -6.07 -15.19 9.75
CA ILE A 240 -6.26 -14.03 10.64
C ILE A 240 -4.92 -13.69 11.34
N GLY A 241 -4.27 -14.69 11.92
CA GLY A 241 -2.95 -14.51 12.54
C GLY A 241 -1.90 -14.01 11.56
N PHE A 242 -1.83 -14.60 10.36
CA PHE A 242 -0.94 -14.16 9.30
C PHE A 242 -1.16 -12.69 8.93
N SER A 243 -2.41 -12.27 8.76
CA SER A 243 -2.78 -10.91 8.34
C SER A 243 -2.40 -9.82 9.35
N LEU A 244 -2.24 -10.17 10.61
CA LEU A 244 -1.83 -9.24 11.67
C LEU A 244 -0.32 -9.32 11.96
N LEU A 245 0.26 -10.53 11.94
CA LEU A 245 1.67 -10.73 12.32
C LEU A 245 2.63 -10.40 11.17
N MET A 246 2.23 -10.66 9.91
CA MET A 246 3.11 -10.40 8.77
C MET A 246 3.42 -8.91 8.59
N PRO A 247 2.46 -7.97 8.68
CA PRO A 247 2.75 -6.54 8.68
C PRO A 247 3.73 -6.12 9.77
N LEU A 248 3.59 -6.67 10.98
CA LEU A 248 4.50 -6.38 12.11
C LEU A 248 5.92 -6.87 11.84
N LEU A 249 6.06 -8.08 11.31
CA LEU A 249 7.36 -8.62 10.91
C LEU A 249 8.01 -7.75 9.83
N ASN A 250 7.25 -7.42 8.79
CA ASN A 250 7.72 -6.57 7.71
C ASN A 250 8.08 -5.17 8.20
N ALA A 251 7.30 -4.60 9.14
CA ALA A 251 7.61 -3.33 9.76
C ALA A 251 8.93 -3.39 10.54
N GLY A 252 9.17 -4.46 11.30
CA GLY A 252 10.43 -4.66 12.00
C GLY A 252 11.62 -4.69 11.05
N VAL A 253 11.53 -5.44 9.96
CA VAL A 253 12.57 -5.44 8.90
C VAL A 253 12.70 -4.04 8.28
N GLY A 254 11.58 -3.39 7.98
CA GLY A 254 11.54 -2.05 7.40
C GLY A 254 12.25 -1.00 8.27
N VAL A 255 12.03 -1.01 9.59
CA VAL A 255 12.70 -0.07 10.51
C VAL A 255 14.21 -0.31 10.54
N LEU A 256 14.64 -1.57 10.56
CA LEU A 256 16.08 -1.89 10.53
C LEU A 256 16.74 -1.43 9.24
N LEU A 257 16.09 -1.63 8.10
CA LEU A 257 16.56 -1.13 6.81
C LEU A 257 16.56 0.40 6.77
N ALA A 258 15.49 1.07 7.21
CA ALA A 258 15.41 2.52 7.26
C ALA A 258 16.53 3.14 8.10
N ARG A 259 16.85 2.51 9.26
CA ARG A 259 17.99 2.90 10.09
C ARG A 259 19.33 2.70 9.37
N ALA A 260 19.52 1.56 8.72
CA ALA A 260 20.75 1.27 7.96
C ALA A 260 20.97 2.23 6.78
N LEU A 261 19.87 2.70 6.18
CA LEU A 261 19.86 3.67 5.08
C LEU A 261 20.03 5.13 5.56
N GLY A 262 20.01 5.37 6.88
CA GLY A 262 20.11 6.71 7.44
C GLY A 262 18.90 7.60 7.15
N LEU A 263 17.70 7.02 7.01
CA LEU A 263 16.49 7.78 6.74
C LEU A 263 16.07 8.61 7.95
N GLY A 264 15.65 9.85 7.72
CA GLY A 264 14.97 10.66 8.74
C GLY A 264 13.60 10.07 9.11
N PRO A 265 13.03 10.47 10.28
CA PRO A 265 11.81 9.84 10.83
C PRO A 265 10.62 9.79 9.88
N GLY A 266 10.36 10.85 9.09
CA GLY A 266 9.25 10.87 8.13
C GLY A 266 9.43 9.86 7.00
N ASN A 267 10.60 9.87 6.33
CA ASN A 267 10.93 8.91 5.28
C ASN A 267 10.97 7.47 5.83
N ALA A 268 11.48 7.28 7.04
CA ALA A 268 11.53 5.99 7.70
C ALA A 268 10.12 5.43 7.94
N LEU A 269 9.18 6.24 8.45
CA LEU A 269 7.79 5.81 8.62
C LEU A 269 7.18 5.39 7.28
N LEU A 270 7.33 6.20 6.23
CA LEU A 270 6.78 5.88 4.91
C LEU A 270 7.39 4.59 4.36
N PHE A 271 8.69 4.39 4.49
CA PHE A 271 9.38 3.16 4.08
C PHE A 271 8.86 1.93 4.85
N VAL A 272 8.70 2.05 6.16
CA VAL A 272 8.14 0.97 7.01
C VAL A 272 6.72 0.64 6.61
N VAL A 273 5.89 1.64 6.34
CA VAL A 273 4.51 1.45 5.88
C VAL A 273 4.46 0.77 4.51
N LEU A 274 5.36 1.12 3.59
CA LEU A 274 5.49 0.41 2.31
C LEU A 274 5.78 -1.07 2.53
N CYS A 275 6.73 -1.40 3.41
CA CYS A 275 7.09 -2.79 3.73
C CYS A 275 5.95 -3.55 4.43
N ALA A 276 5.17 -2.88 5.29
CA ALA A 276 4.14 -3.48 6.14
C ALA A 276 2.73 -3.48 5.51
N SER A 277 2.55 -2.85 4.36
CA SER A 277 1.24 -2.81 3.69
C SER A 277 1.00 -4.05 2.82
N ALA A 278 -0.22 -4.20 2.33
CA ALA A 278 -0.60 -5.27 1.42
C ALA A 278 -1.50 -4.72 0.30
N SER A 279 -1.23 -5.10 -0.94
CA SER A 279 -2.02 -4.68 -2.09
C SER A 279 -3.37 -5.38 -2.12
N TYR A 280 -4.43 -4.61 -2.28
CA TYR A 280 -5.79 -5.14 -2.43
C TYR A 280 -6.48 -4.67 -3.73
N ILE A 281 -5.77 -3.95 -4.60
CA ILE A 281 -6.26 -3.48 -5.91
C ILE A 281 -5.46 -4.13 -7.04
N ALA A 282 -4.17 -3.79 -7.19
CA ALA A 282 -3.37 -4.19 -8.34
C ALA A 282 -3.05 -5.69 -8.36
N VAL A 283 -2.53 -6.23 -7.25
CA VAL A 283 -2.21 -7.67 -7.18
C VAL A 283 -3.46 -8.53 -7.32
N PRO A 284 -4.59 -8.25 -6.63
CA PRO A 284 -5.83 -8.98 -6.86
C PRO A 284 -6.31 -8.96 -8.31
N ALA A 285 -6.20 -7.84 -9.01
CA ALA A 285 -6.55 -7.76 -10.43
C ALA A 285 -5.67 -8.68 -11.28
N ALA A 286 -4.35 -8.63 -11.09
CA ALA A 286 -3.39 -9.49 -11.79
C ALA A 286 -3.62 -10.98 -11.49
N MET A 287 -3.85 -11.35 -10.23
CA MET A 287 -4.06 -12.75 -9.82
C MET A 287 -5.36 -13.33 -10.39
N ARG A 288 -6.43 -12.55 -10.45
CA ARG A 288 -7.69 -13.00 -11.08
C ARG A 288 -7.52 -13.41 -12.53
N MET A 289 -6.67 -12.71 -13.28
CA MET A 289 -6.44 -12.98 -14.70
C MET A 289 -5.46 -14.14 -14.91
N THR A 290 -4.50 -14.30 -14.00
CA THR A 290 -3.34 -15.18 -14.22
C THR A 290 -3.36 -16.46 -13.38
N VAL A 291 -4.07 -16.46 -12.26
CA VAL A 291 -4.17 -17.58 -11.30
C VAL A 291 -5.64 -17.79 -10.90
N PRO A 292 -6.51 -18.21 -11.85
CA PRO A 292 -7.93 -18.38 -11.57
C PRO A 292 -8.24 -19.47 -10.53
N GLU A 293 -7.28 -20.35 -10.23
CA GLU A 293 -7.39 -21.37 -9.18
C GLU A 293 -7.30 -20.78 -7.76
N ALA A 294 -6.72 -19.60 -7.60
CA ALA A 294 -6.65 -18.93 -6.30
C ALA A 294 -8.02 -18.33 -5.93
N ASN A 295 -8.45 -18.51 -4.69
CA ASN A 295 -9.70 -17.98 -4.19
C ASN A 295 -9.58 -16.47 -3.91
N PRO A 296 -10.30 -15.60 -4.65
CA PRO A 296 -10.24 -14.14 -4.44
C PRO A 296 -10.62 -13.71 -3.03
N SER A 297 -11.53 -14.41 -2.37
CA SER A 297 -11.93 -14.08 -1.00
C SER A 297 -10.76 -14.17 -0.03
N PHE A 298 -9.79 -15.05 -0.22
CA PHE A 298 -8.66 -15.19 0.70
C PHE A 298 -7.70 -14.01 0.58
N TYR A 299 -7.20 -13.71 -0.60
CA TYR A 299 -6.18 -12.67 -0.76
C TYR A 299 -6.77 -11.24 -0.65
N ILE A 300 -8.04 -11.03 -1.04
CA ILE A 300 -8.68 -9.72 -0.86
C ILE A 300 -9.05 -9.50 0.61
N SER A 301 -9.67 -10.49 1.27
CA SER A 301 -10.12 -10.30 2.65
C SER A 301 -8.97 -10.22 3.64
N THR A 302 -7.86 -10.93 3.42
CA THR A 302 -6.66 -10.78 4.26
C THR A 302 -6.04 -9.38 4.13
N ALA A 303 -5.87 -8.89 2.90
CA ALA A 303 -5.26 -7.59 2.66
C ALA A 303 -6.20 -6.43 3.06
N LEU A 304 -7.45 -6.42 2.55
CA LEU A 304 -8.39 -5.31 2.73
C LEU A 304 -9.21 -5.43 4.03
N GLY A 305 -9.61 -6.65 4.40
CA GLY A 305 -10.48 -6.86 5.58
C GLY A 305 -9.73 -6.84 6.91
N LEU A 306 -8.44 -7.19 6.94
CA LEU A 306 -7.65 -7.28 8.17
C LEU A 306 -6.42 -6.38 8.17
N THR A 307 -5.49 -6.58 7.22
CA THR A 307 -4.21 -5.87 7.23
C THR A 307 -4.38 -4.36 7.04
N PHE A 308 -5.24 -3.94 6.13
CA PHE A 308 -5.49 -2.54 5.88
C PHE A 308 -6.08 -1.81 7.11
N PRO A 309 -7.20 -2.28 7.72
CA PRO A 309 -7.71 -1.67 8.95
C PRO A 309 -6.70 -1.68 10.09
N PHE A 310 -5.97 -2.79 10.26
CA PHE A 310 -4.92 -2.89 11.27
C PHE A 310 -3.86 -1.80 11.07
N ASN A 311 -3.35 -1.63 9.85
CA ASN A 311 -2.34 -0.62 9.55
C ASN A 311 -2.84 0.80 9.80
N ILE A 312 -4.07 1.13 9.39
CA ILE A 312 -4.63 2.47 9.59
C ILE A 312 -4.87 2.76 11.07
N ILE A 313 -5.40 1.80 11.81
CA ILE A 313 -5.84 2.01 13.19
C ILE A 313 -4.66 1.94 14.17
N VAL A 314 -3.83 0.91 14.04
CA VAL A 314 -2.79 0.57 15.01
C VAL A 314 -1.39 0.65 14.38
N GLY A 315 -1.25 0.16 13.14
CA GLY A 315 0.05 -0.02 12.50
C GLY A 315 0.81 1.29 12.35
N ILE A 316 0.23 2.30 11.70
CA ILE A 316 0.92 3.59 11.46
C ILE A 316 1.43 4.22 12.76
N PRO A 317 0.61 4.40 13.83
CA PRO A 317 1.12 4.90 15.10
C PRO A 317 2.17 4.03 15.76
N LEU A 318 2.00 2.70 15.72
CA LEU A 318 2.96 1.74 16.26
C LEU A 318 4.30 1.81 15.53
N TYR A 319 4.27 1.87 14.20
CA TYR A 319 5.47 1.99 13.37
C TYR A 319 6.19 3.31 13.63
N MET A 320 5.46 4.41 13.83
CA MET A 320 6.05 5.69 14.26
C MET A 320 6.71 5.57 15.63
N GLY A 321 6.10 4.86 16.57
CA GLY A 321 6.71 4.56 17.87
C GLY A 321 8.04 3.80 17.73
N LEU A 322 8.08 2.78 16.85
CA LEU A 322 9.30 2.02 16.55
C LEU A 322 10.37 2.88 15.87
N VAL A 323 9.96 3.72 14.91
CA VAL A 323 10.87 4.67 14.23
C VAL A 323 11.48 5.61 15.25
N ASN A 324 10.68 6.24 16.12
CA ASN A 324 11.17 7.17 17.14
C ASN A 324 12.09 6.51 18.17
N ALA A 325 11.90 5.21 18.45
CA ALA A 325 12.74 4.46 19.38
C ALA A 325 14.10 4.05 18.79
N LEU A 326 14.15 3.81 17.47
CA LEU A 326 15.32 3.20 16.80
C LEU A 326 16.07 4.15 15.86
N ILE A 327 15.45 5.22 15.42
CA ILE A 327 16.03 6.21 14.49
C ILE A 327 16.08 7.55 15.21
N PRO A 328 17.30 8.05 15.53
CA PRO A 328 17.44 9.35 16.17
C PRO A 328 16.85 10.45 15.30
N SER A 329 16.06 11.33 15.88
CA SER A 329 15.77 12.62 15.23
C SER A 329 17.09 13.34 15.01
N ALA A 330 17.38 13.72 13.76
CA ALA A 330 18.48 14.65 13.51
C ALA A 330 18.21 15.90 14.35
N GLY A 331 19.09 16.17 15.33
CA GLY A 331 19.01 17.32 16.21
C GLY A 331 19.21 18.62 15.45
#